data_457736fc02a5d40fa413d821bed5511b
#
_entry.id   457736fc02a5d40fa413d821bed5511b
#
_cell.length_a   1.000
_cell.length_b   1.000
_cell.length_c   1.000
_cell.angle_alpha   90.00
_cell.angle_beta   90.00
_cell.angle_gamma   90.00
#
_symmetry.space_group_name_H-M   'P 1'
#
loop_
_entity.id
_entity.type
_entity.pdbx_description
1 polymer ?
#
loop_
_entity_poly.entity_id
_entity_poly.type
_entity_poly.pdbx_seq_one_letter_code
_entity_poly.pdbx_strand_id
1 'polypeptide(L)'
;MKKPWSVIASSIFALAVVLLSIHLFFSSAGTSAETHTSTEVLTPNTTTPIKHVVVIFQENVSFDHYFATYPNATNPAGEPAFHASANTPSVNGLSAGLLTNNPNTANPKRLDRSQAVTCDQDHGYTDEQKAYDNGLVDKFVQYTSGGGCTDKTTVMDYYDGNTVTAMWNYAQNYAMNDNSFGTTFGPSTPGALNLISGQTHGATSSSALAQITDGTIIGDSDPTYDDCSTTNGNTASMSGKNVGDLLNAKNVTWGWFQGGFKPSSTVAGKAVCGTTHNNIAGVSVTDYSQHHEPFQYYQSTANPHHLPPTSAAMIGKTDQANHQYDLSDFWTSVNNKNMPAVSFLKAPAYEDGHAGYSDPLDEQNFLVNTINTLQKSSEWNSTAIVVAYDDSDGWYDHVLAPIENQSASSVDALTGPGLCGTSQTDAYQARCGYGPRLPLLVISPFAKKNFVDHTTTDQSSILRFIEDNWSLGQIGDQSSDARAGSITNMLTFRPDDTHLYLNPSTGEPTKK
;
A
#
# COMPACT_ATOMS: atom_id res chain seq x y z
N MET A 1 -64.74 -19.03 -32.42
CA MET A 1 -65.82 -19.92 -31.93
C MET A 1 -65.60 -20.14 -30.42
N LYS A 2 -66.59 -19.67 -29.68
CA LYS A 2 -67.07 -20.15 -28.37
C LYS A 2 -66.08 -20.26 -27.18
N LYS A 3 -66.18 -19.29 -26.28
CA LYS A 3 -66.25 -19.43 -24.82
C LYS A 3 -67.30 -20.48 -24.39
N PRO A 4 -67.58 -20.85 -23.09
CA PRO A 4 -67.33 -20.15 -21.83
C PRO A 4 -67.29 -21.01 -20.55
N TRP A 5 -67.11 -20.38 -19.35
CA TRP A 5 -67.75 -20.52 -18.02
C TRP A 5 -67.33 -21.69 -17.12
N SER A 6 -67.34 -21.62 -15.78
CA SER A 6 -67.94 -20.83 -14.70
C SER A 6 -67.22 -21.21 -13.38
N VAL A 7 -66.90 -20.31 -12.43
CA VAL A 7 -67.65 -19.79 -11.28
C VAL A 7 -68.20 -20.84 -10.29
N ILE A 8 -67.89 -20.68 -9.01
CA ILE A 8 -68.63 -20.79 -7.74
C ILE A 8 -67.60 -20.88 -6.60
N ALA A 9 -67.33 -20.03 -5.66
CA ALA A 9 -68.04 -19.29 -4.63
C ALA A 9 -68.75 -20.14 -3.53
N SER A 10 -68.34 -19.86 -2.29
CA SER A 10 -69.09 -19.81 -0.99
C SER A 10 -68.20 -20.15 0.15
N SER A 11 -67.89 -19.31 1.08
CA SER A 11 -68.65 -18.56 2.11
C SER A 11 -68.85 -19.32 3.47
N ILE A 12 -68.40 -18.62 4.56
CA ILE A 12 -69.00 -18.46 5.88
C ILE A 12 -68.77 -19.59 6.93
N PHE A 13 -68.25 -19.32 8.12
CA PHE A 13 -68.89 -18.84 9.33
C PHE A 13 -67.94 -18.53 10.47
N ALA A 14 -68.22 -17.41 11.13
CA ALA A 14 -67.64 -16.97 12.39
C ALA A 14 -68.25 -17.63 13.58
N LEU A 15 -67.52 -17.77 14.70
CA LEU A 15 -68.15 -17.77 16.05
C LEU A 15 -67.22 -17.12 17.07
N ALA A 16 -67.72 -16.02 17.63
CA ALA A 16 -67.15 -15.36 18.77
C ALA A 16 -67.60 -16.03 20.06
N VAL A 17 -66.71 -16.18 21.07
CA VAL A 17 -67.09 -16.39 22.43
C VAL A 17 -66.39 -15.34 23.33
N VAL A 18 -67.22 -14.49 23.87
CA VAL A 18 -66.91 -13.52 24.94
C VAL A 18 -67.04 -14.21 26.26
N LEU A 19 -66.02 -14.17 27.12
CA LEU A 19 -66.18 -14.37 28.55
C LEU A 19 -65.44 -13.28 29.32
N LEU A 20 -66.21 -12.53 30.02
CA LEU A 20 -65.89 -11.44 30.94
C LEU A 20 -65.58 -12.03 32.33
N SER A 21 -64.46 -11.63 32.96
CA SER A 21 -64.29 -11.77 34.43
C SER A 21 -63.30 -10.71 34.96
N ILE A 22 -63.76 -9.91 35.66
CA ILE A 22 -63.59 -8.87 36.62
C ILE A 22 -62.37 -9.06 37.57
N HIS A 23 -61.56 -7.99 37.62
CA HIS A 23 -60.83 -7.35 38.74
C HIS A 23 -60.03 -8.14 39.75
N LEU A 24 -58.77 -7.74 39.87
CA LEU A 24 -58.20 -7.20 41.14
C LEU A 24 -56.96 -6.36 40.86
N PHE A 25 -57.00 -5.11 41.31
CA PHE A 25 -55.83 -4.19 41.28
C PHE A 25 -54.82 -4.63 42.33
N PHE A 26 -53.55 -4.82 41.90
CA PHE A 26 -52.40 -4.65 42.80
C PHE A 26 -51.40 -3.75 42.07
N SER A 27 -51.21 -2.54 42.59
CA SER A 27 -50.10 -1.67 42.30
C SER A 27 -48.79 -2.31 42.78
N SER A 28 -47.91 -2.64 41.87
CA SER A 28 -46.49 -2.81 42.17
C SER A 28 -45.68 -1.93 41.21
N ALA A 29 -44.97 -0.98 41.79
CA ALA A 29 -44.00 -0.17 41.07
C ALA A 29 -42.88 -1.10 40.54
N GLY A 30 -42.96 -1.41 39.28
CA GLY A 30 -41.91 -2.13 38.57
C GLY A 30 -40.97 -1.12 37.94
N THR A 31 -39.76 -1.01 38.47
CA THR A 31 -38.62 -0.39 37.80
C THR A 31 -38.41 -1.11 36.49
N SER A 32 -38.63 -0.41 35.37
CA SER A 32 -38.24 -0.85 34.04
C SER A 32 -36.72 -0.86 33.99
N ALA A 33 -36.10 -2.03 34.10
CA ALA A 33 -34.73 -2.21 33.66
C ALA A 33 -34.74 -2.16 32.13
N GLU A 34 -34.30 -1.05 31.58
CA GLU A 34 -33.89 -1.01 30.16
C GLU A 34 -32.73 -1.98 29.99
N THR A 35 -32.99 -3.13 29.42
CA THR A 35 -31.98 -4.00 28.89
C THR A 35 -31.36 -3.29 27.68
N HIS A 36 -30.28 -2.53 27.92
CA HIS A 36 -29.35 -2.20 26.87
C HIS A 36 -28.77 -3.54 26.37
N THR A 37 -29.36 -4.10 25.33
CA THR A 37 -28.69 -5.05 24.47
C THR A 37 -27.63 -4.24 23.71
N SER A 38 -26.43 -4.17 24.30
CA SER A 38 -25.25 -3.86 23.49
C SER A 38 -25.15 -4.97 22.44
N THR A 39 -25.51 -4.66 21.23
CA THR A 39 -25.06 -5.45 20.07
C THR A 39 -23.54 -5.33 20.08
N GLU A 40 -22.84 -6.29 20.70
CA GLU A 40 -21.43 -6.50 20.43
C GLU A 40 -21.31 -6.64 18.92
N VAL A 41 -20.73 -5.65 18.29
CA VAL A 41 -20.23 -5.80 16.93
C VAL A 41 -19.13 -6.84 17.06
N LEU A 42 -19.44 -8.08 16.68
CA LEU A 42 -18.45 -9.17 16.64
C LEU A 42 -17.35 -8.72 15.68
N THR A 43 -16.25 -8.22 16.24
CA THR A 43 -15.04 -8.02 15.43
C THR A 43 -14.64 -9.38 14.89
N PRO A 44 -14.44 -9.52 13.57
CA PRO A 44 -14.04 -10.79 12.99
C PRO A 44 -12.81 -11.34 13.71
N ASN A 45 -12.84 -12.64 14.03
CA ASN A 45 -11.72 -13.28 14.70
C ASN A 45 -10.47 -13.23 13.81
N THR A 46 -9.36 -12.87 14.40
CA THR A 46 -8.04 -12.90 13.74
C THR A 46 -7.25 -14.14 14.18
N THR A 47 -6.43 -14.68 13.32
CA THR A 47 -5.54 -15.82 13.62
C THR A 47 -4.35 -15.41 14.48
N THR A 48 -4.01 -14.12 14.50
CA THR A 48 -2.96 -13.54 15.34
C THR A 48 -3.57 -12.53 16.34
N PRO A 49 -2.78 -12.03 17.31
CA PRO A 49 -3.27 -10.96 18.21
C PRO A 49 -3.43 -9.60 17.52
N ILE A 50 -3.01 -9.45 16.25
CA ILE A 50 -3.12 -8.22 15.50
C ILE A 50 -4.57 -8.03 15.05
N LYS A 51 -5.18 -6.91 15.46
CA LYS A 51 -6.56 -6.53 15.14
C LYS A 51 -6.63 -5.41 14.12
N HIS A 52 -5.54 -4.68 13.96
CA HIS A 52 -5.41 -3.58 13.02
C HIS A 52 -4.10 -3.73 12.24
N VAL A 53 -4.22 -3.78 10.92
CA VAL A 53 -3.09 -3.68 9.99
C VAL A 53 -3.19 -2.33 9.30
N VAL A 54 -2.15 -1.51 9.44
CA VAL A 54 -2.02 -0.22 8.76
C VAL A 54 -0.87 -0.33 7.78
N VAL A 55 -1.17 -0.35 6.49
CA VAL A 55 -0.15 -0.35 5.43
C VAL A 55 0.08 1.10 5.03
N ILE A 56 1.29 1.62 5.23
CA ILE A 56 1.72 2.91 4.71
C ILE A 56 2.46 2.59 3.41
N PHE A 57 1.88 2.96 2.29
CA PHE A 57 2.36 2.60 0.97
C PHE A 57 2.89 3.83 0.26
N GLN A 58 4.22 3.92 0.20
CA GLN A 58 4.97 5.08 -0.25
C GLN A 58 5.49 4.90 -1.68
N GLU A 59 6.16 5.92 -2.19
CA GLU A 59 6.62 6.02 -3.56
C GLU A 59 8.13 5.82 -3.69
N ASN A 60 8.46 5.13 -4.66
CA ASN A 60 9.54 5.02 -5.63
C ASN A 60 10.95 4.99 -5.02
N VAL A 61 11.25 3.93 -4.28
CA VAL A 61 12.56 3.78 -3.63
C VAL A 61 13.08 2.35 -3.74
N SER A 62 14.26 2.15 -4.34
CA SER A 62 14.94 0.86 -4.22
C SER A 62 15.51 0.63 -2.81
N PHE A 63 15.74 -0.62 -2.45
CA PHE A 63 16.33 -0.95 -1.15
C PHE A 63 17.72 -0.32 -0.97
N ASP A 64 18.60 -0.41 -1.97
CA ASP A 64 19.94 0.17 -1.87
C ASP A 64 19.90 1.70 -1.82
N HIS A 65 18.91 2.36 -2.41
CA HIS A 65 18.79 3.81 -2.33
C HIS A 65 18.64 4.32 -0.89
N TYR A 66 17.97 3.54 0.00
CA TYR A 66 17.75 3.92 1.41
C TYR A 66 18.57 3.13 2.42
N PHE A 67 19.04 1.92 2.09
CA PHE A 67 19.67 1.03 3.05
C PHE A 67 21.03 0.47 2.61
N ALA A 68 21.59 0.99 1.50
CA ALA A 68 22.86 0.50 0.91
C ALA A 68 23.97 0.23 1.93
N THR A 69 24.12 1.11 2.91
CA THR A 69 25.22 1.07 3.90
C THR A 69 24.74 0.78 5.32
N TYR A 70 23.45 0.45 5.52
CA TYR A 70 22.93 0.13 6.85
C TYR A 70 23.73 -0.99 7.51
N PRO A 71 24.14 -0.88 8.77
CA PRO A 71 23.79 0.18 9.73
C PRO A 71 24.90 1.25 9.90
N ASN A 72 25.73 1.50 8.90
CA ASN A 72 26.90 2.38 8.98
C ASN A 72 26.62 3.75 8.37
N ALA A 73 26.14 4.71 9.18
CA ALA A 73 25.96 6.10 8.80
C ALA A 73 27.29 6.88 8.88
N THR A 74 27.45 7.87 8.01
CA THR A 74 28.68 8.69 7.92
C THR A 74 28.78 9.68 9.08
N ASN A 75 27.67 10.16 9.63
CA ASN A 75 27.53 11.11 10.73
C ASN A 75 28.36 12.41 10.56
N PRO A 76 28.22 13.12 9.44
CA PRO A 76 28.89 14.40 9.28
C PRO A 76 28.31 15.47 10.20
N ALA A 77 29.12 16.47 10.55
CA ALA A 77 28.66 17.57 11.38
C ALA A 77 27.53 18.36 10.69
N GLY A 78 26.44 18.61 11.40
CA GLY A 78 25.29 19.39 10.90
C GLY A 78 24.15 18.58 10.32
N GLU A 79 24.30 17.27 10.17
CA GLU A 79 23.22 16.34 9.84
C GLU A 79 22.70 15.59 11.09
N PRO A 80 21.43 15.12 11.10
CA PRO A 80 20.94 14.24 12.15
C PRO A 80 21.82 12.99 12.26
N ALA A 81 22.12 12.57 13.50
CA ALA A 81 23.00 11.42 13.70
C ALA A 81 22.22 10.10 13.80
N PHE A 82 22.76 9.06 13.19
CA PHE A 82 22.33 7.69 13.44
C PHE A 82 23.49 6.90 14.06
N HIS A 83 23.20 6.21 15.14
CA HIS A 83 24.15 5.36 15.83
C HIS A 83 23.61 3.93 15.96
N ALA A 84 24.25 3.01 15.30
CA ALA A 84 23.89 1.60 15.39
C ALA A 84 24.03 1.07 16.82
N SER A 85 23.09 0.28 17.28
CA SER A 85 23.18 -0.49 18.52
C SER A 85 24.25 -1.58 18.40
N ALA A 86 24.82 -2.03 19.52
CA ALA A 86 25.99 -2.92 19.54
C ALA A 86 25.81 -4.24 18.74
N ASN A 87 24.59 -4.69 18.52
CA ASN A 87 24.29 -5.95 17.82
C ASN A 87 23.33 -5.72 16.64
N THR A 88 23.35 -4.54 16.03
CA THR A 88 22.53 -4.28 14.84
C THR A 88 23.03 -5.16 13.69
N PRO A 89 22.15 -6.01 13.11
CA PRO A 89 22.51 -6.85 11.98
C PRO A 89 22.88 -6.00 10.76
N SER A 90 23.77 -6.49 9.93
CA SER A 90 23.97 -5.96 8.59
C SER A 90 22.87 -6.44 7.66
N VAL A 91 22.66 -5.70 6.59
CA VAL A 91 21.79 -6.07 5.46
C VAL A 91 22.63 -6.60 4.30
N ASN A 92 21.96 -7.18 3.31
CA ASN A 92 22.54 -7.39 2.00
C ASN A 92 22.58 -6.04 1.24
N GLY A 93 23.53 -5.18 1.62
CA GLY A 93 23.75 -3.85 1.06
C GLY A 93 24.98 -3.78 0.15
N LEU A 94 25.38 -2.58 -0.24
CA LEU A 94 26.49 -2.37 -1.14
C LEU A 94 27.86 -2.69 -0.49
N SER A 95 28.57 -3.63 -1.08
CA SER A 95 29.93 -3.95 -0.68
C SER A 95 30.91 -2.81 -1.03
N ALA A 96 32.08 -2.79 -0.37
CA ALA A 96 33.13 -1.82 -0.72
C ALA A 96 33.54 -1.89 -2.21
N GLY A 97 33.46 -3.07 -2.84
CA GLY A 97 33.69 -3.22 -4.28
C GLY A 97 32.63 -2.51 -5.11
N LEU A 98 31.35 -2.68 -4.78
CA LEU A 98 30.25 -2.02 -5.49
C LEU A 98 30.23 -0.50 -5.30
N LEU A 99 30.73 -0.01 -4.16
CA LEU A 99 30.86 1.41 -3.89
C LEU A 99 32.04 2.09 -4.62
N THR A 100 33.08 1.33 -5.01
CA THR A 100 34.32 1.91 -5.55
C THR A 100 34.70 1.43 -6.94
N ASN A 101 34.09 0.36 -7.43
CA ASN A 101 34.35 -0.24 -8.75
C ASN A 101 33.06 -0.90 -9.27
N ASN A 102 31.99 -0.12 -9.40
CA ASN A 102 30.69 -0.62 -9.84
C ASN A 102 30.66 -0.90 -11.34
N PRO A 103 30.06 -2.01 -11.78
CA PRO A 103 29.97 -2.35 -13.20
C PRO A 103 29.11 -1.39 -14.03
N ASN A 104 28.27 -0.57 -13.42
CA ASN A 104 27.38 0.40 -14.08
C ASN A 104 28.07 1.63 -14.67
N THR A 105 29.38 1.61 -14.90
CA THR A 105 30.19 2.75 -15.38
C THR A 105 30.24 3.97 -14.47
N ALA A 106 29.54 3.96 -13.36
CA ALA A 106 29.53 4.96 -12.31
C ALA A 106 29.48 4.30 -10.94
N ASN A 107 30.16 4.87 -9.97
CA ASN A 107 30.08 4.40 -8.59
C ASN A 107 28.97 5.11 -7.84
N PRO A 108 28.21 4.38 -6.98
CA PRO A 108 27.25 4.99 -6.07
C PRO A 108 27.89 6.05 -5.16
N LYS A 109 27.23 7.19 -4.99
CA LYS A 109 27.65 8.26 -4.11
C LYS A 109 26.59 8.48 -3.03
N ARG A 110 27.03 8.78 -1.82
CA ARG A 110 26.13 9.24 -0.78
C ARG A 110 25.59 10.61 -1.13
N LEU A 111 24.28 10.75 -1.15
CA LEU A 111 23.58 12.03 -1.17
C LEU A 111 23.47 12.55 0.27
N ASP A 112 23.83 13.79 0.51
CA ASP A 112 23.64 14.40 1.80
C ASP A 112 22.23 15.04 1.92
N ARG A 113 21.88 15.45 3.12
CA ARG A 113 20.54 15.98 3.42
C ARG A 113 20.19 17.23 2.60
N SER A 114 21.17 18.01 2.13
CA SER A 114 20.91 19.16 1.24
C SER A 114 20.61 18.75 -0.19
N GLN A 115 20.84 17.50 -0.54
CA GLN A 115 20.59 16.88 -1.85
C GLN A 115 19.32 16.00 -1.81
N ALA A 116 18.41 16.21 -0.86
CA ALA A 116 17.20 15.41 -0.74
C ALA A 116 16.31 15.48 -1.98
N VAL A 117 16.23 16.65 -2.61
CA VAL A 117 15.46 16.82 -3.85
C VAL A 117 16.27 16.34 -5.03
N THR A 118 15.80 15.28 -5.65
CA THR A 118 16.44 14.64 -6.82
C THR A 118 15.51 14.70 -8.03
N CYS A 119 16.02 14.29 -9.19
CA CYS A 119 15.21 14.11 -10.39
C CYS A 119 14.56 12.73 -10.41
N ASP A 120 13.40 12.66 -11.03
CA ASP A 120 12.66 11.45 -11.36
C ASP A 120 13.48 10.56 -12.31
N GLN A 121 13.61 9.27 -12.00
CA GLN A 121 14.31 8.28 -12.80
C GLN A 121 13.32 7.54 -13.72
N ASP A 122 13.85 6.69 -14.63
CA ASP A 122 13.01 5.89 -15.52
C ASP A 122 12.79 4.49 -14.91
N HIS A 123 11.56 4.19 -14.58
CA HIS A 123 11.13 2.92 -13.96
C HIS A 123 10.10 2.16 -14.81
N GLY A 124 10.15 2.39 -16.12
CA GLY A 124 9.29 1.66 -17.07
C GLY A 124 9.57 0.16 -17.06
N TYR A 125 8.51 -0.66 -17.20
CA TYR A 125 8.54 -2.12 -17.15
C TYR A 125 9.69 -2.75 -17.96
N THR A 126 9.92 -2.27 -19.19
CA THR A 126 10.94 -2.81 -20.07
C THR A 126 12.34 -2.27 -19.73
N ASP A 127 12.43 -1.01 -19.30
CA ASP A 127 13.72 -0.35 -19.08
C ASP A 127 14.36 -0.79 -17.76
N GLU A 128 13.60 -1.03 -16.70
CA GLU A 128 14.09 -1.71 -15.49
C GLU A 128 14.66 -3.09 -15.83
N GLN A 129 13.95 -3.90 -16.61
CA GLN A 129 14.46 -5.22 -17.03
C GLN A 129 15.78 -5.14 -17.80
N LYS A 130 15.93 -4.15 -18.68
CA LYS A 130 17.19 -3.90 -19.41
C LYS A 130 18.33 -3.50 -18.47
N ALA A 131 18.02 -2.77 -17.40
CA ALA A 131 19.03 -2.33 -16.43
C ALA A 131 19.69 -3.51 -15.71
N TYR A 132 18.94 -4.58 -15.46
CA TYR A 132 19.46 -5.81 -14.86
C TYR A 132 20.27 -6.68 -15.84
N ASP A 133 20.22 -6.41 -17.13
CA ASP A 133 21.06 -7.05 -18.19
C ASP A 133 21.30 -8.55 -18.01
N ASN A 134 20.23 -9.32 -17.96
CA ASN A 134 20.28 -10.78 -17.78
C ASN A 134 21.08 -11.25 -16.54
N GLY A 135 21.12 -10.44 -15.49
CA GLY A 135 21.77 -10.73 -14.22
C GLY A 135 23.16 -10.12 -14.06
N LEU A 136 23.68 -9.37 -15.02
CA LEU A 136 24.93 -8.61 -14.88
C LEU A 136 24.75 -7.37 -14.00
N VAL A 137 23.54 -6.82 -13.94
CA VAL A 137 23.15 -5.66 -13.10
C VAL A 137 24.06 -4.45 -13.38
N ASP A 138 24.33 -4.15 -14.65
CA ASP A 138 25.39 -3.23 -15.08
C ASP A 138 24.92 -2.12 -16.04
N LYS A 139 23.57 -1.94 -16.23
CA LYS A 139 23.03 -0.96 -17.20
C LYS A 139 22.04 0.04 -16.62
N PHE A 140 22.05 0.29 -15.32
CA PHE A 140 21.16 1.27 -14.69
C PHE A 140 21.38 2.68 -15.23
N VAL A 141 22.63 3.15 -15.33
CA VAL A 141 22.96 4.46 -15.93
C VAL A 141 22.44 4.59 -17.37
N GLN A 142 22.36 3.47 -18.08
CA GLN A 142 21.95 3.47 -19.50
C GLN A 142 20.43 3.46 -19.66
N TYR A 143 19.68 2.73 -18.83
CA TYR A 143 18.27 2.45 -19.09
C TYR A 143 17.32 3.06 -18.06
N THR A 144 17.72 3.25 -16.81
CA THR A 144 16.84 3.79 -15.79
C THR A 144 17.20 5.22 -15.35
N SER A 145 18.24 5.84 -15.92
CA SER A 145 18.50 7.25 -15.65
C SER A 145 17.41 8.14 -16.26
N GLY A 146 16.70 8.91 -15.43
CA GLY A 146 15.56 9.71 -15.84
C GLY A 146 15.85 10.79 -16.89
N GLY A 147 14.85 11.09 -17.71
CA GLY A 147 14.93 12.08 -18.80
C GLY A 147 15.23 13.50 -18.30
N GLY A 148 14.74 13.85 -17.10
CA GLY A 148 14.94 15.16 -16.46
C GLY A 148 16.27 15.34 -15.74
N CYS A 149 17.04 14.24 -15.52
CA CYS A 149 18.28 14.30 -14.77
C CYS A 149 19.44 14.90 -15.60
N THR A 150 20.08 15.91 -15.04
CA THR A 150 21.27 16.53 -15.68
C THR A 150 22.48 15.59 -15.60
N ASP A 151 22.68 14.94 -14.45
CA ASP A 151 23.68 13.90 -14.23
C ASP A 151 23.00 12.54 -14.28
N LYS A 152 23.27 11.78 -15.33
CA LYS A 152 22.72 10.44 -15.53
C LYS A 152 23.21 9.41 -14.50
N THR A 153 24.31 9.72 -13.80
CA THR A 153 24.86 8.84 -12.77
C THR A 153 24.12 8.94 -11.44
N THR A 154 23.24 9.93 -11.26
CA THR A 154 22.40 10.11 -10.05
C THR A 154 21.58 8.85 -9.72
N VAL A 155 21.16 8.09 -10.74
CA VAL A 155 20.41 6.83 -10.53
C VAL A 155 21.15 5.80 -9.67
N MET A 156 22.48 5.93 -9.54
CA MET A 156 23.33 5.06 -8.71
C MET A 156 23.43 5.50 -7.26
N ASP A 157 23.00 6.71 -6.93
CA ASP A 157 23.26 7.36 -5.65
C ASP A 157 22.31 6.87 -4.55
N TYR A 158 22.72 7.03 -3.30
CA TYR A 158 21.99 6.52 -2.13
C TYR A 158 22.02 7.50 -0.97
N TYR A 159 21.02 7.40 -0.11
CA TYR A 159 20.98 8.05 1.20
C TYR A 159 21.48 7.10 2.29
N ASP A 160 22.06 7.67 3.35
CA ASP A 160 22.33 6.92 4.58
C ASP A 160 21.45 7.40 5.75
N GLY A 161 21.69 6.83 6.93
CA GLY A 161 20.91 7.15 8.15
C GLY A 161 20.97 8.61 8.61
N ASN A 162 21.72 9.46 7.95
CA ASN A 162 21.76 10.89 8.24
C ASN A 162 20.71 11.68 7.45
N THR A 163 20.22 11.13 6.34
CA THR A 163 19.12 11.69 5.54
C THR A 163 17.83 10.93 5.81
N VAL A 164 17.81 9.60 5.67
CA VAL A 164 16.65 8.75 5.96
C VAL A 164 16.66 8.25 7.41
N THR A 165 16.91 9.18 8.33
CA THR A 165 17.20 8.91 9.75
C THR A 165 16.07 8.17 10.45
N ALA A 166 14.81 8.54 10.16
CA ALA A 166 13.66 7.88 10.75
C ALA A 166 13.55 6.42 10.31
N MET A 167 13.75 6.13 9.03
CA MET A 167 13.67 4.78 8.47
C MET A 167 14.71 3.86 9.13
N TRP A 168 15.95 4.34 9.31
CA TRP A 168 16.99 3.57 9.99
C TRP A 168 16.71 3.38 11.48
N ASN A 169 16.15 4.39 12.15
CA ASN A 169 15.72 4.25 13.55
C ASN A 169 14.57 3.27 13.71
N TYR A 170 13.59 3.24 12.78
CA TYR A 170 12.53 2.23 12.79
C TYR A 170 13.08 0.84 12.53
N ALA A 171 13.97 0.65 11.54
CA ALA A 171 14.62 -0.62 11.26
C ALA A 171 15.38 -1.15 12.48
N GLN A 172 16.11 -0.29 13.20
CA GLN A 172 16.87 -0.68 14.39
C GLN A 172 15.97 -1.04 15.59
N ASN A 173 14.81 -0.43 15.72
CA ASN A 173 13.96 -0.64 16.89
C ASN A 173 12.82 -1.65 16.66
N TYR A 174 12.59 -2.02 15.41
CA TYR A 174 11.57 -2.98 14.97
C TYR A 174 12.18 -3.96 13.97
N ALA A 175 11.41 -4.43 13.01
CA ALA A 175 11.88 -5.39 12.02
C ALA A 175 11.85 -4.81 10.60
N MET A 176 12.87 -5.12 9.83
CA MET A 176 12.90 -4.87 8.39
C MET A 176 13.20 -6.14 7.62
N ASN A 177 12.89 -6.15 6.33
CA ASN A 177 13.26 -7.21 5.41
C ASN A 177 14.21 -6.63 4.35
N ASP A 178 15.34 -7.29 4.09
CA ASP A 178 16.31 -6.89 3.08
C ASP A 178 16.23 -7.73 1.79
N ASN A 179 15.17 -8.52 1.65
CA ASN A 179 14.91 -9.39 0.52
C ASN A 179 13.43 -9.33 0.09
N SER A 180 12.88 -8.11 0.06
CA SER A 180 11.52 -7.81 -0.39
C SER A 180 11.56 -7.10 -1.74
N PHE A 181 10.67 -7.47 -2.66
CA PHE A 181 10.73 -7.08 -4.06
C PHE A 181 9.40 -6.52 -4.56
N GLY A 182 9.41 -5.79 -5.65
CA GLY A 182 8.23 -5.58 -6.47
C GLY A 182 7.70 -6.93 -6.97
N THR A 183 6.39 -7.14 -6.95
CA THR A 183 5.80 -8.40 -7.45
C THR A 183 6.07 -8.57 -8.95
N THR A 184 6.10 -7.47 -9.68
CA THR A 184 6.47 -7.38 -11.11
C THR A 184 7.40 -6.20 -11.32
N PHE A 185 8.07 -6.14 -12.45
CA PHE A 185 8.68 -4.92 -12.95
C PHE A 185 7.61 -3.89 -13.31
N GLY A 186 8.01 -2.62 -13.38
CA GLY A 186 7.19 -1.52 -13.84
C GLY A 186 6.85 -0.51 -12.75
N PRO A 187 6.18 0.59 -13.14
CA PRO A 187 5.96 1.75 -12.31
C PRO A 187 4.83 1.57 -11.28
N SER A 188 4.39 2.67 -10.68
CA SER A 188 3.53 2.72 -9.49
C SER A 188 2.20 1.97 -9.62
N THR A 189 1.51 2.04 -10.77
CA THR A 189 0.22 1.33 -10.94
C THR A 189 0.35 -0.18 -10.80
N PRO A 190 1.28 -0.89 -11.49
CA PRO A 190 1.54 -2.30 -11.25
C PRO A 190 1.82 -2.63 -9.79
N GLY A 191 2.66 -1.84 -9.10
CA GLY A 191 2.97 -2.04 -7.69
C GLY A 191 1.76 -1.94 -6.79
N ALA A 192 0.96 -0.90 -6.96
CA ALA A 192 -0.26 -0.67 -6.18
C ALA A 192 -1.33 -1.76 -6.43
N LEU A 193 -1.51 -2.20 -7.68
CA LEU A 193 -2.42 -3.31 -8.00
C LEU A 193 -1.95 -4.63 -7.40
N ASN A 194 -0.65 -4.89 -7.40
CA ASN A 194 -0.08 -6.08 -6.77
C ASN A 194 -0.27 -6.10 -5.25
N LEU A 195 -0.21 -4.95 -4.58
CA LEU A 195 -0.50 -4.84 -3.15
C LEU A 195 -1.91 -5.33 -2.80
N ILE A 196 -2.91 -4.98 -3.63
CA ILE A 196 -4.32 -5.22 -3.28
C ILE A 196 -4.92 -6.46 -3.94
N SER A 197 -4.27 -7.00 -4.96
CA SER A 197 -4.81 -8.15 -5.71
C SER A 197 -3.76 -9.17 -6.14
N GLY A 198 -2.46 -8.87 -6.01
CA GLY A 198 -1.39 -9.71 -6.57
C GLY A 198 -1.55 -9.92 -8.08
N GLN A 199 -2.22 -8.99 -8.77
CA GLN A 199 -2.66 -9.18 -10.14
C GLN A 199 -2.63 -7.86 -10.94
N THR A 200 -1.96 -7.89 -12.09
CA THR A 200 -1.93 -6.80 -13.07
C THR A 200 -2.61 -7.18 -14.40
N HIS A 201 -2.95 -8.46 -14.57
CA HIS A 201 -3.74 -8.94 -15.71
C HIS A 201 -5.25 -8.77 -15.47
N GLY A 202 -6.02 -8.76 -16.56
CA GLY A 202 -7.46 -8.45 -16.54
C GLY A 202 -7.73 -6.97 -16.77
N ALA A 203 -6.71 -6.23 -17.19
CA ALA A 203 -6.80 -4.82 -17.53
C ALA A 203 -7.50 -4.61 -18.87
N THR A 204 -8.39 -3.62 -18.93
CA THR A 204 -9.09 -3.20 -20.14
C THR A 204 -9.12 -1.68 -20.25
N SER A 205 -9.10 -1.18 -21.48
CA SER A 205 -9.26 0.24 -21.77
C SER A 205 -10.03 0.44 -23.07
N SER A 206 -10.73 1.56 -23.20
CA SER A 206 -11.29 2.02 -24.48
C SER A 206 -10.27 2.80 -25.32
N SER A 207 -9.09 3.07 -24.80
CA SER A 207 -8.05 3.88 -25.43
C SER A 207 -6.78 3.06 -25.75
N ALA A 208 -6.19 3.31 -26.91
CA ALA A 208 -4.87 2.78 -27.27
C ALA A 208 -3.72 3.49 -26.52
N LEU A 209 -4.01 4.54 -25.76
CA LEU A 209 -3.00 5.25 -24.96
C LEU A 209 -2.76 4.56 -23.61
N ALA A 210 -3.68 3.71 -23.16
CA ALA A 210 -3.49 2.93 -21.94
C ALA A 210 -2.31 1.96 -22.12
N GLN A 211 -1.45 1.92 -21.12
CA GLN A 211 -0.24 1.09 -21.14
C GLN A 211 -0.59 -0.35 -20.75
N ILE A 212 -1.32 -1.03 -21.64
CA ILE A 212 -1.78 -2.42 -21.47
C ILE A 212 -1.18 -3.26 -22.59
N THR A 213 -0.52 -4.34 -22.22
CA THR A 213 0.03 -5.34 -23.15
C THR A 213 -0.43 -6.73 -22.73
N ASP A 214 -0.89 -7.53 -23.70
CA ASP A 214 -1.41 -8.90 -23.46
C ASP A 214 -2.48 -8.98 -22.37
N GLY A 215 -3.30 -7.92 -22.18
CA GLY A 215 -4.31 -7.80 -21.14
C GLY A 215 -3.77 -7.46 -19.75
N THR A 216 -2.50 -7.10 -19.66
CA THR A 216 -1.80 -6.74 -18.43
C THR A 216 -1.42 -5.26 -18.46
N ILE A 217 -1.67 -4.54 -17.37
CA ILE A 217 -1.22 -3.16 -17.20
C ILE A 217 0.26 -3.16 -16.81
N ILE A 218 1.06 -2.39 -17.55
CA ILE A 218 2.52 -2.33 -17.41
C ILE A 218 3.05 -0.91 -17.18
N GLY A 219 2.17 0.05 -17.00
CA GLY A 219 2.52 1.47 -16.84
C GLY A 219 1.40 2.25 -16.17
N ASP A 220 1.57 3.56 -15.99
CA ASP A 220 0.70 4.43 -15.22
C ASP A 220 -0.47 4.95 -16.06
N SER A 221 -1.48 4.12 -16.19
CA SER A 221 -2.78 4.53 -16.71
C SER A 221 -3.70 4.85 -15.55
N ASP A 222 -4.35 6.01 -15.56
CA ASP A 222 -5.31 6.39 -14.52
C ASP A 222 -6.51 5.41 -14.45
N PRO A 223 -7.18 5.29 -13.31
CA PRO A 223 -8.35 4.45 -13.18
C PRO A 223 -9.55 4.98 -13.97
N THR A 224 -10.29 4.10 -14.64
CA THR A 224 -11.51 4.46 -15.37
C THR A 224 -12.63 4.93 -14.44
N TYR A 225 -12.67 4.46 -13.21
CA TYR A 225 -13.72 4.76 -12.24
C TYR A 225 -13.31 5.88 -11.28
N ASP A 226 -12.72 6.96 -11.81
CA ASP A 226 -12.31 8.12 -11.03
C ASP A 226 -12.60 9.41 -11.82
N ASP A 227 -13.39 10.30 -11.25
CA ASP A 227 -13.71 11.60 -11.86
C ASP A 227 -12.48 12.50 -12.02
N CYS A 228 -11.45 12.28 -11.21
CA CYS A 228 -10.20 13.06 -11.24
C CYS A 228 -9.16 12.51 -12.21
N SER A 229 -9.43 11.37 -12.85
CA SER A 229 -8.56 10.81 -13.89
C SER A 229 -8.38 11.75 -15.08
N THR A 230 -7.24 11.64 -15.72
CA THR A 230 -6.88 12.49 -16.86
C THR A 230 -7.88 12.35 -18.03
N THR A 231 -8.17 13.45 -18.70
CA THR A 231 -9.12 13.48 -19.81
C THR A 231 -8.52 13.10 -21.16
N ASN A 232 -7.22 12.73 -21.20
CA ASN A 232 -6.51 12.39 -22.43
C ASN A 232 -6.79 10.95 -22.95
N GLY A 233 -7.60 10.17 -22.24
CA GLY A 233 -7.97 8.80 -22.61
C GLY A 233 -6.96 7.74 -22.15
N ASN A 234 -5.94 8.10 -21.38
CA ASN A 234 -5.03 7.13 -20.77
C ASN A 234 -5.64 6.54 -19.47
N THR A 235 -6.75 5.82 -19.60
CA THR A 235 -7.41 5.20 -18.44
C THR A 235 -7.59 3.71 -18.63
N ALA A 236 -7.53 2.96 -17.52
CA ALA A 236 -7.72 1.52 -17.47
C ALA A 236 -8.70 1.11 -16.37
N SER A 237 -9.31 -0.05 -16.55
CA SER A 237 -10.09 -0.72 -15.51
C SER A 237 -9.61 -2.15 -15.35
N MET A 238 -9.73 -2.69 -14.13
CA MET A 238 -9.38 -4.06 -13.80
C MET A 238 -10.63 -4.92 -13.64
N SER A 239 -10.53 -6.15 -14.10
CA SER A 239 -11.49 -7.22 -13.83
C SER A 239 -11.00 -8.10 -12.67
N GLY A 240 -11.87 -9.00 -12.20
CA GLY A 240 -11.52 -9.91 -11.12
C GLY A 240 -11.80 -9.33 -9.74
N LYS A 241 -11.09 -9.83 -8.74
CA LYS A 241 -11.25 -9.45 -7.33
C LYS A 241 -10.03 -8.73 -6.82
N ASN A 242 -10.24 -7.90 -5.81
CA ASN A 242 -9.20 -7.34 -4.95
C ASN A 242 -9.48 -7.72 -3.48
N VAL A 243 -8.57 -7.38 -2.59
CA VAL A 243 -8.69 -7.71 -1.16
C VAL A 243 -9.92 -7.06 -0.49
N GLY A 244 -10.38 -5.92 -1.01
CA GLY A 244 -11.61 -5.27 -0.54
C GLY A 244 -12.85 -6.14 -0.73
N ASP A 245 -12.95 -6.86 -1.84
CA ASP A 245 -14.04 -7.83 -2.07
C ASP A 245 -14.01 -8.96 -1.04
N LEU A 246 -12.81 -9.45 -0.68
CA LEU A 246 -12.65 -10.52 0.31
C LEU A 246 -12.98 -10.01 1.73
N LEU A 247 -12.53 -8.82 2.08
CA LEU A 247 -12.81 -8.16 3.36
C LEU A 247 -14.32 -7.91 3.53
N ASN A 248 -14.97 -7.38 2.49
CA ASN A 248 -16.42 -7.16 2.46
C ASN A 248 -17.19 -8.48 2.64
N ALA A 249 -16.77 -9.56 1.99
CA ALA A 249 -17.40 -10.87 2.11
C ALA A 249 -17.34 -11.44 3.55
N LYS A 250 -16.39 -11.00 4.35
CA LYS A 250 -16.19 -11.41 5.77
C LYS A 250 -16.63 -10.34 6.78
N ASN A 251 -17.18 -9.21 6.33
CA ASN A 251 -17.54 -8.07 7.16
C ASN A 251 -16.35 -7.55 8.00
N VAL A 252 -15.15 -7.61 7.47
CA VAL A 252 -13.95 -6.98 8.03
C VAL A 252 -13.94 -5.52 7.61
N THR A 253 -13.79 -4.59 8.55
CA THR A 253 -13.74 -3.16 8.25
C THR A 253 -12.41 -2.80 7.59
N TRP A 254 -12.46 -1.99 6.53
CA TRP A 254 -11.25 -1.60 5.80
C TRP A 254 -11.42 -0.27 5.07
N GLY A 255 -10.32 0.31 4.61
CA GLY A 255 -10.34 1.48 3.74
C GLY A 255 -8.98 1.80 3.16
N TRP A 256 -9.00 2.43 1.99
CA TRP A 256 -7.89 3.16 1.42
C TRP A 256 -8.06 4.64 1.75
N PHE A 257 -7.00 5.27 2.25
CA PHE A 257 -7.01 6.64 2.72
C PHE A 257 -5.86 7.40 2.06
N GLN A 258 -6.18 8.25 1.09
CA GLN A 258 -5.18 8.95 0.29
C GLN A 258 -5.27 10.46 0.49
N GLY A 259 -4.11 11.12 0.55
CA GLY A 259 -4.01 12.58 0.60
C GLY A 259 -4.63 13.23 -0.63
N GLY A 260 -5.45 14.26 -0.42
CA GLY A 260 -6.12 14.98 -1.50
C GLY A 260 -7.28 14.25 -2.17
N PHE A 261 -7.70 13.08 -1.68
CA PHE A 261 -8.88 12.36 -2.19
C PHE A 261 -10.16 13.18 -2.02
N LYS A 262 -10.26 13.99 -0.96
CA LYS A 262 -11.39 14.91 -0.79
C LYS A 262 -11.39 15.95 -1.90
N PRO A 263 -12.48 16.07 -2.69
CA PRO A 263 -12.53 17.04 -3.77
C PRO A 263 -12.36 18.47 -3.27
N SER A 264 -11.55 19.26 -3.99
CA SER A 264 -11.45 20.72 -3.76
C SER A 264 -12.73 21.44 -4.20
N SER A 265 -13.47 20.86 -5.18
CA SER A 265 -14.76 21.33 -5.64
C SER A 265 -15.50 20.21 -6.38
N THR A 266 -16.77 20.46 -6.74
CA THR A 266 -17.56 19.58 -7.59
C THR A 266 -18.11 20.39 -8.77
N VAL A 267 -17.92 19.91 -9.99
CA VAL A 267 -18.40 20.55 -11.22
C VAL A 267 -19.29 19.61 -12.00
N ALA A 268 -20.53 19.98 -12.25
CA ALA A 268 -21.53 19.15 -12.93
C ALA A 268 -21.69 17.73 -12.33
N GLY A 269 -21.57 17.62 -11.02
CA GLY A 269 -21.69 16.34 -10.28
C GLY A 269 -20.41 15.49 -10.24
N LYS A 270 -19.33 15.95 -10.84
CA LYS A 270 -18.02 15.29 -10.85
C LYS A 270 -17.06 15.91 -9.84
N ALA A 271 -16.28 15.09 -9.19
CA ALA A 271 -15.20 15.53 -8.31
C ALA A 271 -14.09 16.28 -9.09
N VAL A 272 -13.49 17.26 -8.44
CA VAL A 272 -12.29 17.97 -8.92
C VAL A 272 -11.22 17.91 -7.84
N CYS A 273 -10.11 17.26 -8.11
CA CYS A 273 -9.00 17.05 -7.19
C CYS A 273 -7.89 18.08 -7.45
N GLY A 274 -8.08 19.31 -6.97
CA GLY A 274 -7.19 20.43 -7.24
C GLY A 274 -6.50 21.01 -5.99
N THR A 275 -6.48 20.28 -4.87
CA THR A 275 -5.73 20.69 -3.68
C THR A 275 -4.24 20.54 -3.94
N THR A 276 -3.46 21.55 -3.54
CA THR A 276 -2.01 21.55 -3.73
C THR A 276 -1.28 21.97 -2.45
N HIS A 277 -0.09 21.41 -2.24
CA HIS A 277 0.87 21.86 -1.22
C HIS A 277 2.24 22.04 -1.84
N ASN A 278 3.12 22.73 -1.14
CA ASN A 278 4.51 22.86 -1.55
C ASN A 278 5.35 21.77 -0.87
N ASN A 279 6.22 21.12 -1.65
CA ASN A 279 7.28 20.29 -1.11
C ASN A 279 8.37 21.15 -0.46
N ILE A 280 9.39 20.53 0.13
CA ILE A 280 10.49 21.23 0.82
C ILE A 280 11.28 22.18 -0.12
N ALA A 281 11.29 21.91 -1.43
CA ALA A 281 11.91 22.80 -2.42
C ALA A 281 11.04 24.02 -2.76
N GLY A 282 9.82 24.12 -2.20
CA GLY A 282 8.85 25.19 -2.49
C GLY A 282 8.12 25.02 -3.82
N VAL A 283 8.15 23.84 -4.42
CA VAL A 283 7.41 23.50 -5.64
C VAL A 283 6.00 23.10 -5.27
N SER A 284 5.01 23.69 -5.94
CA SER A 284 3.60 23.34 -5.74
C SER A 284 3.28 22.03 -6.43
N VAL A 285 2.79 21.06 -5.66
CA VAL A 285 2.42 19.70 -6.08
C VAL A 285 0.93 19.48 -5.85
N THR A 286 0.23 18.86 -6.79
CA THR A 286 -1.15 18.42 -6.57
C THR A 286 -1.16 17.21 -5.64
N ASP A 287 -1.96 17.27 -4.56
CA ASP A 287 -1.93 16.26 -3.49
C ASP A 287 -2.37 14.86 -3.95
N TYR A 288 -3.43 14.80 -4.77
CA TYR A 288 -4.01 13.55 -5.23
C TYR A 288 -3.39 13.09 -6.54
N SER A 289 -2.84 11.89 -6.54
CA SER A 289 -2.43 11.16 -7.74
C SER A 289 -3.41 10.01 -8.00
N GLN A 290 -4.06 10.00 -9.14
CA GLN A 290 -5.14 9.07 -9.47
C GLN A 290 -4.63 7.64 -9.62
N HIS A 291 -3.50 7.45 -10.30
CA HIS A 291 -2.95 6.12 -10.54
C HIS A 291 -2.35 5.45 -9.28
N HIS A 292 -2.19 6.20 -8.18
CA HIS A 292 -1.81 5.65 -6.88
C HIS A 292 -3.00 5.09 -6.09
N GLU A 293 -4.24 5.15 -6.62
CA GLU A 293 -5.46 4.66 -5.95
C GLU A 293 -5.94 3.36 -6.62
N PRO A 294 -5.43 2.17 -6.22
CA PRO A 294 -5.64 0.94 -6.97
C PRO A 294 -7.08 0.41 -6.91
N PHE A 295 -7.85 0.75 -5.88
CA PHE A 295 -9.25 0.30 -5.76
C PHE A 295 -10.19 1.01 -6.74
N GLN A 296 -9.81 2.18 -7.26
CA GLN A 296 -10.54 2.92 -8.28
C GLN A 296 -10.48 2.26 -9.67
N TYR A 297 -9.60 1.28 -9.88
CA TYR A 297 -9.60 0.47 -11.11
C TYR A 297 -10.69 -0.59 -11.13
N TYR A 298 -11.27 -0.96 -9.98
CA TYR A 298 -12.27 -2.01 -9.85
C TYR A 298 -13.65 -1.42 -9.59
N GLN A 299 -14.61 -1.77 -10.45
CA GLN A 299 -16.00 -1.27 -10.30
C GLN A 299 -16.60 -1.65 -8.94
N SER A 300 -16.21 -2.77 -8.33
CA SER A 300 -16.74 -3.27 -7.06
C SER A 300 -16.36 -2.40 -5.86
N THR A 301 -15.20 -1.75 -5.91
CA THR A 301 -14.64 -1.00 -4.78
C THR A 301 -14.45 0.49 -5.06
N ALA A 302 -14.64 0.94 -6.28
CA ALA A 302 -14.47 2.34 -6.64
C ALA A 302 -15.47 3.29 -5.96
N ASN A 303 -15.02 4.52 -5.69
CA ASN A 303 -15.81 5.69 -5.31
C ASN A 303 -15.61 6.79 -6.36
N PRO A 304 -16.23 6.67 -7.55
CA PRO A 304 -15.90 7.52 -8.71
C PRO A 304 -16.08 9.02 -8.47
N HIS A 305 -16.99 9.39 -7.59
CA HIS A 305 -17.34 10.78 -7.30
C HIS A 305 -16.71 11.31 -6.01
N HIS A 306 -15.80 10.58 -5.40
CA HIS A 306 -15.12 10.92 -4.15
C HIS A 306 -16.10 11.35 -3.05
N LEU A 307 -17.20 10.60 -2.91
CA LEU A 307 -18.21 10.88 -1.90
C LEU A 307 -17.64 10.61 -0.50
N PRO A 308 -17.87 11.51 0.46
CA PRO A 308 -17.42 11.29 1.83
C PRO A 308 -18.22 10.17 2.51
N PRO A 309 -17.72 9.58 3.62
CA PRO A 309 -18.51 8.66 4.42
C PRO A 309 -19.77 9.37 4.95
N THR A 310 -20.87 8.64 5.09
CA THR A 310 -22.14 9.21 5.57
C THR A 310 -22.07 9.63 7.05
N SER A 311 -21.13 9.10 7.79
CA SER A 311 -20.77 9.52 9.15
C SER A 311 -19.41 8.93 9.56
N ALA A 312 -18.79 9.48 10.60
CA ALA A 312 -17.57 8.91 11.18
C ALA A 312 -17.70 7.43 11.59
N ALA A 313 -18.88 6.98 12.00
CA ALA A 313 -19.15 5.59 12.37
C ALA A 313 -19.22 4.64 11.17
N MET A 314 -19.34 5.18 9.95
CA MET A 314 -19.37 4.40 8.71
C MET A 314 -17.98 4.27 8.05
N ILE A 315 -16.98 4.99 8.52
CA ILE A 315 -15.60 4.82 8.03
C ILE A 315 -15.17 3.36 8.19
N GLY A 316 -14.68 2.77 7.13
CA GLY A 316 -14.30 1.36 7.06
C GLY A 316 -15.45 0.38 6.82
N LYS A 317 -16.68 0.88 6.62
CA LYS A 317 -17.87 0.07 6.30
C LYS A 317 -18.43 0.48 4.94
N THR A 318 -19.19 -0.41 4.33
CA THR A 318 -19.82 -0.14 3.04
C THR A 318 -20.90 0.94 3.18
N ASP A 319 -20.69 2.06 2.51
CA ASP A 319 -21.65 3.14 2.30
C ASP A 319 -21.33 3.84 0.95
N GLN A 320 -21.74 5.09 0.78
CA GLN A 320 -21.48 5.84 -0.47
C GLN A 320 -20.01 6.10 -0.76
N ALA A 321 -19.13 6.10 0.28
CA ALA A 321 -17.68 6.25 0.12
C ALA A 321 -17.01 4.98 -0.40
N ASN A 322 -17.69 3.84 -0.33
CA ASN A 322 -17.25 2.53 -0.82
C ASN A 322 -15.80 2.18 -0.41
N HIS A 323 -15.43 2.54 0.83
CA HIS A 323 -14.11 2.31 1.44
C HIS A 323 -12.96 3.18 0.89
N GLN A 324 -13.22 4.14 0.01
CA GLN A 324 -12.21 5.06 -0.52
C GLN A 324 -12.39 6.43 0.14
N TYR A 325 -11.35 6.93 0.80
CA TYR A 325 -11.42 8.05 1.73
C TYR A 325 -10.25 9.01 1.57
N ASP A 326 -10.44 10.22 2.07
CA ASP A 326 -9.33 11.15 2.34
C ASP A 326 -8.58 10.76 3.63
N LEU A 327 -7.29 11.07 3.72
CA LEU A 327 -6.48 10.82 4.94
C LEU A 327 -7.08 11.43 6.20
N SER A 328 -7.81 12.54 6.10
CA SER A 328 -8.49 13.16 7.24
C SER A 328 -9.59 12.28 7.83
N ASP A 329 -10.19 11.41 7.03
CA ASP A 329 -11.17 10.42 7.52
C ASP A 329 -10.49 9.31 8.32
N PHE A 330 -9.27 8.89 7.95
CA PHE A 330 -8.49 7.97 8.77
C PHE A 330 -8.29 8.51 10.19
N TRP A 331 -7.81 9.75 10.30
CA TRP A 331 -7.62 10.39 11.60
C TRP A 331 -8.93 10.59 12.36
N THR A 332 -10.00 10.86 11.65
CA THR A 332 -11.35 10.90 12.23
C THR A 332 -11.72 9.55 12.85
N SER A 333 -11.43 8.44 12.17
CA SER A 333 -11.70 7.10 12.70
C SER A 333 -10.86 6.77 13.94
N VAL A 334 -9.56 7.08 13.91
CA VAL A 334 -8.64 6.88 15.05
C VAL A 334 -9.10 7.69 16.28
N ASN A 335 -9.41 8.97 16.08
CA ASN A 335 -9.86 9.85 17.16
C ASN A 335 -11.21 9.40 17.78
N ASN A 336 -12.06 8.77 16.99
CA ASN A 336 -13.35 8.22 17.43
C ASN A 336 -13.25 6.77 17.94
N LYS A 337 -12.03 6.18 18.03
CA LYS A 337 -11.80 4.78 18.41
C LYS A 337 -12.57 3.80 17.53
N ASN A 338 -12.58 4.07 16.24
CA ASN A 338 -13.24 3.30 15.21
C ASN A 338 -12.29 3.03 14.03
N MET A 339 -10.99 2.89 14.32
CA MET A 339 -9.99 2.57 13.29
C MET A 339 -10.35 1.27 12.60
N PRO A 340 -10.40 1.20 11.27
CA PRO A 340 -10.69 -0.03 10.55
C PRO A 340 -9.69 -1.16 10.87
N ALA A 341 -10.11 -2.39 10.66
CA ALA A 341 -9.25 -3.56 10.84
C ALA A 341 -8.09 -3.57 9.83
N VAL A 342 -8.34 -3.14 8.59
CA VAL A 342 -7.31 -2.96 7.57
C VAL A 342 -7.39 -1.53 7.04
N SER A 343 -6.28 -0.81 7.09
CA SER A 343 -6.17 0.54 6.56
C SER A 343 -4.95 0.64 5.67
N PHE A 344 -5.15 1.08 4.43
CA PHE A 344 -4.07 1.45 3.52
C PHE A 344 -3.96 2.97 3.53
N LEU A 345 -2.78 3.49 3.78
CA LEU A 345 -2.52 4.93 3.83
C LEU A 345 -1.57 5.32 2.71
N LYS A 346 -1.97 6.29 1.91
CA LYS A 346 -1.16 6.91 0.87
C LYS A 346 -0.97 8.38 1.19
N ALA A 347 0.28 8.84 1.28
CA ALA A 347 0.59 10.24 1.49
C ALA A 347 0.04 11.12 0.35
N PRO A 348 -0.22 12.42 0.59
CA PRO A 348 -0.35 13.34 -0.53
C PRO A 348 0.97 13.40 -1.31
N ALA A 349 0.91 13.61 -2.61
CA ALA A 349 2.06 13.46 -3.50
C ALA A 349 3.31 14.27 -3.07
N TYR A 350 3.14 15.44 -2.45
CA TYR A 350 4.29 16.20 -1.96
C TYR A 350 5.05 15.57 -0.77
N GLU A 351 4.47 14.55 -0.10
CA GLU A 351 5.03 13.83 1.07
C GLU A 351 5.18 12.32 0.84
N ASP A 352 5.05 11.82 -0.38
CA ASP A 352 5.04 10.36 -0.67
C ASP A 352 6.44 9.76 -0.89
N GLY A 353 7.47 10.59 -1.05
CA GLY A 353 8.86 10.16 -1.24
C GLY A 353 9.34 10.15 -2.70
N HIS A 354 8.44 10.26 -3.67
CA HIS A 354 8.76 10.19 -5.10
C HIS A 354 9.74 11.29 -5.52
N ALA A 355 10.84 10.89 -6.14
CA ALA A 355 11.79 11.84 -6.72
C ALA A 355 11.11 12.77 -7.75
N GLY A 356 11.64 13.97 -7.92
CA GLY A 356 11.11 14.95 -8.87
C GLY A 356 10.00 15.84 -8.33
N TYR A 357 9.09 15.35 -7.46
CA TYR A 357 8.04 16.19 -6.88
C TYR A 357 7.89 16.04 -5.35
N SER A 358 8.44 14.99 -4.75
CA SER A 358 8.60 14.79 -3.31
C SER A 358 10.07 14.53 -2.99
N ASP A 359 10.37 14.11 -1.78
CA ASP A 359 11.73 13.79 -1.32
C ASP A 359 11.70 13.04 0.02
N PRO A 360 12.82 12.40 0.46
CA PRO A 360 12.88 11.62 1.69
C PRO A 360 12.67 12.43 2.98
N LEU A 361 12.73 13.75 2.95
CA LEU A 361 12.51 14.57 4.17
C LEU A 361 11.03 14.89 4.36
N ASP A 362 10.32 15.17 3.28
CA ASP A 362 8.87 15.33 3.29
C ASP A 362 8.21 13.98 3.61
N GLU A 363 8.69 12.87 3.02
CA GLU A 363 8.29 11.51 3.38
C GLU A 363 8.52 11.21 4.87
N GLN A 364 9.70 11.52 5.39
CA GLN A 364 10.00 11.35 6.82
C GLN A 364 9.01 12.10 7.71
N ASN A 365 8.61 13.29 7.30
CA ASN A 365 7.65 14.09 8.05
C ASN A 365 6.31 13.37 8.13
N PHE A 366 5.79 12.88 7.01
CA PHE A 366 4.55 12.10 6.96
C PHE A 366 4.63 10.81 7.79
N LEU A 367 5.66 10.00 7.58
CA LEU A 367 5.86 8.72 8.27
C LEU A 367 5.94 8.92 9.80
N VAL A 368 6.77 9.86 10.25
CA VAL A 368 6.98 10.08 11.69
C VAL A 368 5.73 10.61 12.36
N ASN A 369 5.03 11.57 11.76
CA ASN A 369 3.77 12.10 12.32
C ASN A 369 2.71 11.01 12.42
N THR A 370 2.57 10.20 11.37
CA THR A 370 1.63 9.08 11.30
C THR A 370 1.93 8.02 12.36
N ILE A 371 3.16 7.53 12.40
CA ILE A 371 3.57 6.46 13.32
C ILE A 371 3.55 6.95 14.78
N ASN A 372 4.03 8.15 15.07
CA ASN A 372 3.94 8.75 16.41
C ASN A 372 2.49 8.87 16.89
N THR A 373 1.55 9.21 16.02
CA THR A 373 0.13 9.34 16.35
C THR A 373 -0.50 7.98 16.61
N LEU A 374 -0.23 7.00 15.78
CA LEU A 374 -0.72 5.63 15.97
C LEU A 374 -0.17 5.00 17.25
N GLN A 375 1.09 5.23 17.60
CA GLN A 375 1.67 4.75 18.86
C GLN A 375 1.01 5.36 20.12
N LYS A 376 0.30 6.49 19.98
CA LYS A 376 -0.46 7.12 21.07
C LYS A 376 -1.92 6.68 21.10
N SER A 377 -2.40 5.98 20.09
CA SER A 377 -3.80 5.53 20.02
C SER A 377 -4.10 4.40 20.99
N SER A 378 -5.36 4.23 21.32
CA SER A 378 -5.82 3.12 22.17
C SER A 378 -5.66 1.75 21.52
N GLU A 379 -5.61 1.73 20.19
CA GLU A 379 -5.50 0.52 19.35
C GLU A 379 -4.06 0.03 19.16
N TRP A 380 -3.05 0.84 19.56
CA TRP A 380 -1.63 0.51 19.36
C TRP A 380 -1.26 -0.91 19.77
N ASN A 381 -1.73 -1.35 20.94
CA ASN A 381 -1.39 -2.67 21.50
C ASN A 381 -1.90 -3.86 20.67
N SER A 382 -2.67 -3.62 19.62
CA SER A 382 -3.17 -4.63 18.68
C SER A 382 -2.92 -4.24 17.22
N THR A 383 -2.02 -3.28 16.97
CA THR A 383 -1.73 -2.73 15.65
C THR A 383 -0.39 -3.24 15.10
N ALA A 384 -0.35 -3.56 13.83
CA ALA A 384 0.86 -3.67 13.05
C ALA A 384 0.85 -2.65 11.91
N ILE A 385 1.89 -1.82 11.85
CA ILE A 385 2.15 -0.91 10.74
C ILE A 385 3.14 -1.60 9.81
N VAL A 386 2.84 -1.63 8.52
CA VAL A 386 3.73 -2.09 7.47
C VAL A 386 4.07 -0.88 6.60
N VAL A 387 5.35 -0.53 6.49
CA VAL A 387 5.83 0.49 5.55
C VAL A 387 6.40 -0.24 4.35
N ALA A 388 5.87 0.04 3.17
CA ALA A 388 6.24 -0.59 1.91
C ALA A 388 6.16 0.43 0.77
N TYR A 389 6.72 0.07 -0.37
CA TYR A 389 6.86 0.91 -1.56
C TYR A 389 6.27 0.23 -2.78
N ASP A 390 5.81 1.01 -3.73
CA ASP A 390 5.16 0.54 -4.96
C ASP A 390 6.18 0.09 -6.01
N ASP A 391 7.23 0.87 -6.25
CA ASP A 391 8.30 0.55 -7.16
C ASP A 391 9.63 1.19 -6.75
N SER A 392 10.65 1.07 -7.59
CA SER A 392 12.02 1.49 -7.30
C SER A 392 12.39 2.88 -7.83
N ASP A 393 11.53 3.58 -8.56
CA ASP A 393 11.89 4.75 -9.39
C ASP A 393 13.07 4.47 -10.35
N GLY A 394 13.40 3.22 -10.61
CA GLY A 394 14.60 2.86 -11.39
C GLY A 394 15.92 3.07 -10.64
N TRP A 395 15.93 3.49 -9.37
CA TRP A 395 17.14 3.59 -8.56
C TRP A 395 17.89 2.27 -8.52
N TYR A 396 19.21 2.34 -8.60
CA TYR A 396 20.08 1.18 -8.57
C TYR A 396 19.82 0.30 -7.35
N ASP A 397 19.64 -1.00 -7.59
CA ASP A 397 19.74 -2.05 -6.58
C ASP A 397 20.60 -3.18 -7.14
N HIS A 398 21.58 -3.65 -6.35
CA HIS A 398 22.56 -4.63 -6.81
C HIS A 398 22.02 -6.07 -6.86
N VAL A 399 20.79 -6.30 -6.41
CA VAL A 399 20.22 -7.64 -6.31
C VAL A 399 19.20 -7.87 -7.42
N LEU A 400 19.49 -8.81 -8.31
CA LEU A 400 18.45 -9.36 -9.18
C LEU A 400 17.58 -10.32 -8.38
N ALA A 401 16.28 -10.07 -8.36
CA ALA A 401 15.29 -10.93 -7.74
C ALA A 401 15.20 -12.32 -8.42
N PRO A 402 14.76 -13.37 -7.71
CA PRO A 402 14.30 -14.58 -8.37
C PRO A 402 13.07 -14.25 -9.25
N ILE A 403 13.04 -14.77 -10.48
CA ILE A 403 11.93 -14.55 -11.39
C ILE A 403 10.85 -15.61 -11.16
N GLU A 404 9.87 -15.27 -10.35
CA GLU A 404 8.73 -16.12 -10.00
C GLU A 404 7.55 -15.99 -10.98
N ASN A 405 7.38 -14.81 -11.57
CA ASN A 405 6.37 -14.55 -12.59
C ASN A 405 7.05 -14.54 -13.97
N GLN A 406 7.17 -15.71 -14.60
CA GLN A 406 7.73 -15.80 -15.95
C GLN A 406 6.74 -15.29 -16.98
N SER A 407 7.25 -14.58 -17.97
CA SER A 407 6.51 -13.97 -19.06
C SER A 407 7.30 -14.14 -20.36
N ALA A 408 6.61 -14.16 -21.49
CA ALA A 408 7.21 -14.19 -22.84
C ALA A 408 6.49 -13.19 -23.75
N SER A 409 6.18 -12.03 -23.20
CA SER A 409 5.60 -10.91 -23.95
C SER A 409 6.64 -10.21 -24.83
N SER A 410 6.18 -9.48 -25.83
CA SER A 410 7.05 -8.66 -26.68
C SER A 410 7.71 -7.47 -25.94
N VAL A 411 7.22 -7.14 -24.75
CA VAL A 411 7.76 -6.08 -23.89
C VAL A 411 8.76 -6.57 -22.84
N ASP A 412 8.95 -7.91 -22.74
CA ASP A 412 9.95 -8.48 -21.85
C ASP A 412 11.36 -8.28 -22.42
N ALA A 413 12.28 -7.80 -21.60
CA ALA A 413 13.66 -7.56 -21.95
C ALA A 413 14.67 -8.39 -21.13
N LEU A 414 14.31 -8.83 -19.93
CA LEU A 414 15.11 -9.72 -19.09
C LEU A 414 14.84 -11.17 -19.49
N THR A 415 15.54 -11.67 -20.52
CA THR A 415 15.23 -12.95 -21.15
C THR A 415 16.39 -13.93 -21.06
N GLY A 416 16.10 -15.17 -20.70
CA GLY A 416 17.09 -16.24 -20.58
C GLY A 416 16.64 -17.41 -19.72
N PRO A 417 17.50 -18.41 -19.50
CA PRO A 417 17.19 -19.53 -18.59
C PRO A 417 16.97 -19.04 -17.15
N GLY A 418 15.78 -19.30 -16.59
CA GLY A 418 15.40 -18.85 -15.23
C GLY A 418 15.00 -17.38 -15.16
N LEU A 419 14.96 -16.67 -16.28
CA LEU A 419 14.49 -15.30 -16.43
C LEU A 419 13.16 -15.27 -17.18
N CYS A 420 12.67 -14.10 -17.57
CA CYS A 420 11.55 -13.98 -18.50
C CYS A 420 11.93 -14.42 -19.93
N GLY A 421 11.00 -14.40 -20.89
CA GLY A 421 11.22 -14.90 -22.24
C GLY A 421 10.86 -16.38 -22.45
N THR A 422 10.43 -17.07 -21.41
CA THR A 422 9.87 -18.43 -21.48
C THR A 422 8.45 -18.39 -20.92
N SER A 423 7.43 -18.60 -21.77
CA SER A 423 6.07 -18.66 -21.23
C SER A 423 5.81 -20.04 -20.62
N GLN A 424 5.19 -20.03 -19.43
CA GLN A 424 4.52 -21.21 -18.92
C GLN A 424 3.17 -21.38 -19.65
N THR A 425 2.72 -22.62 -19.85
CA THR A 425 1.42 -22.89 -20.45
C THR A 425 0.32 -22.22 -19.61
N ASP A 426 -0.55 -21.47 -20.29
CA ASP A 426 -1.68 -20.74 -19.67
C ASP A 426 -1.30 -19.63 -18.68
N ALA A 427 -0.02 -19.22 -18.58
CA ALA A 427 0.38 -18.08 -17.76
C ALA A 427 -0.01 -16.75 -18.43
N TYR A 428 -0.50 -15.80 -17.63
CA TYR A 428 -0.70 -14.43 -18.08
C TYR A 428 0.64 -13.78 -18.42
N GLN A 429 0.69 -13.03 -19.52
CA GLN A 429 1.91 -12.42 -20.03
C GLN A 429 2.11 -10.98 -19.56
N ALA A 430 3.26 -10.39 -19.83
CA ALA A 430 3.67 -9.05 -19.44
C ALA A 430 3.66 -8.81 -17.91
N ARG A 431 3.94 -9.86 -17.14
CA ARG A 431 4.03 -9.83 -15.66
C ARG A 431 5.39 -10.30 -15.16
N CYS A 432 6.45 -10.06 -15.94
CA CYS A 432 7.81 -10.44 -15.52
C CYS A 432 8.10 -9.91 -14.11
N GLY A 433 8.62 -10.74 -13.25
CA GLY A 433 8.94 -10.43 -11.84
C GLY A 433 9.32 -11.71 -11.05
N TYR A 434 9.90 -11.56 -9.85
CA TYR A 434 9.86 -10.30 -9.12
C TYR A 434 10.67 -9.19 -9.79
N GLY A 435 10.27 -7.95 -9.49
CA GLY A 435 10.94 -6.73 -9.92
C GLY A 435 12.08 -6.31 -8.99
N PRO A 436 12.42 -4.99 -8.96
CA PRO A 436 13.47 -4.45 -8.10
C PRO A 436 13.21 -4.71 -6.61
N ARG A 437 14.30 -4.72 -5.81
CA ARG A 437 14.21 -4.85 -4.36
C ARG A 437 13.78 -3.53 -3.72
N LEU A 438 12.79 -3.61 -2.83
CA LEU A 438 12.14 -2.47 -2.18
C LEU A 438 12.26 -2.55 -0.66
N PRO A 439 12.28 -1.43 0.08
CA PRO A 439 12.24 -1.46 1.53
C PRO A 439 10.92 -2.01 2.07
N LEU A 440 11.00 -2.83 3.12
CA LEU A 440 9.85 -3.34 3.86
C LEU A 440 10.14 -3.33 5.35
N LEU A 441 9.33 -2.58 6.12
CA LEU A 441 9.44 -2.51 7.57
C LEU A 441 8.12 -2.93 8.23
N VAL A 442 8.22 -3.60 9.38
CA VAL A 442 7.08 -3.89 10.26
C VAL A 442 7.31 -3.24 11.61
N ILE A 443 6.45 -2.29 11.97
CA ILE A 443 6.50 -1.48 13.19
C ILE A 443 5.27 -1.83 14.04
N SER A 444 5.50 -2.50 15.16
CA SER A 444 4.43 -3.06 15.98
C SER A 444 4.94 -3.41 17.36
N PRO A 445 4.09 -3.44 18.41
CA PRO A 445 4.41 -4.11 19.67
C PRO A 445 4.76 -5.59 19.49
N PHE A 446 4.35 -6.19 18.39
CA PHE A 446 4.62 -7.60 18.07
C PHE A 446 5.85 -7.80 17.16
N ALA A 447 6.46 -6.75 16.65
CA ALA A 447 7.63 -6.86 15.80
C ALA A 447 8.85 -7.35 16.57
N LYS A 448 9.70 -8.13 15.91
CA LYS A 448 11.05 -8.45 16.42
C LYS A 448 11.87 -7.16 16.44
N LYS A 449 12.63 -6.95 17.52
CA LYS A 449 13.49 -5.77 17.66
C LYS A 449 14.84 -5.97 17.00
N ASN A 450 15.33 -4.92 16.34
CA ASN A 450 16.64 -4.89 15.71
C ASN A 450 16.86 -6.15 14.86
N PHE A 451 15.90 -6.44 14.00
CA PHE A 451 15.83 -7.70 13.27
C PHE A 451 15.78 -7.45 11.77
N VAL A 452 16.66 -8.09 11.04
CA VAL A 452 16.65 -8.15 9.58
C VAL A 452 16.15 -9.53 9.15
N ASP A 453 15.05 -9.57 8.44
CA ASP A 453 14.52 -10.77 7.80
C ASP A 453 15.09 -10.88 6.39
N HIS A 454 15.52 -12.09 6.01
CA HIS A 454 16.06 -12.40 4.70
C HIS A 454 15.12 -13.28 3.87
N THR A 455 13.89 -13.47 4.35
CA THR A 455 12.88 -14.24 3.61
C THR A 455 12.49 -13.47 2.33
N THR A 456 12.48 -14.16 1.21
CA THR A 456 11.98 -13.58 -0.04
C THR A 456 10.50 -13.25 0.11
N THR A 457 10.17 -11.99 -0.05
CA THR A 457 8.81 -11.43 0.00
C THR A 457 8.59 -10.47 -1.17
N ASP A 458 7.35 -10.12 -1.42
CA ASP A 458 6.95 -9.14 -2.42
C ASP A 458 5.72 -8.36 -1.94
N GLN A 459 5.18 -7.44 -2.72
CA GLN A 459 4.00 -6.67 -2.30
C GLN A 459 2.82 -7.58 -1.96
N SER A 460 2.63 -8.67 -2.70
CA SER A 460 1.55 -9.64 -2.42
C SER A 460 1.75 -10.44 -1.11
N SER A 461 2.92 -10.35 -0.48
CA SER A 461 3.15 -10.90 0.86
C SER A 461 2.37 -10.15 1.95
N ILE A 462 2.14 -8.85 1.75
CA ILE A 462 1.30 -8.03 2.63
C ILE A 462 -0.16 -8.44 2.46
N LEU A 463 -0.61 -8.59 1.22
CA LEU A 463 -1.93 -9.10 0.87
C LEU A 463 -2.16 -10.47 1.52
N ARG A 464 -1.25 -11.41 1.35
CA ARG A 464 -1.31 -12.74 1.97
C ARG A 464 -1.42 -12.68 3.49
N PHE A 465 -0.67 -11.81 4.15
CA PHE A 465 -0.77 -11.64 5.60
C PHE A 465 -2.17 -11.18 6.03
N ILE A 466 -2.79 -10.25 5.29
CA ILE A 466 -4.17 -9.82 5.53
C ILE A 466 -5.14 -10.99 5.34
N GLU A 467 -5.01 -11.72 4.24
CA GLU A 467 -5.84 -12.90 3.95
C GLU A 467 -5.77 -13.95 5.07
N ASP A 468 -4.55 -14.30 5.50
CA ASP A 468 -4.32 -15.31 6.54
C ASP A 468 -4.83 -14.82 7.91
N ASN A 469 -4.63 -13.54 8.24
CA ASN A 469 -4.99 -13.00 9.55
C ASN A 469 -6.51 -12.99 9.79
N TRP A 470 -7.30 -12.74 8.75
CA TRP A 470 -8.77 -12.75 8.83
C TRP A 470 -9.42 -13.97 8.19
N SER A 471 -8.64 -14.96 7.76
CA SER A 471 -9.12 -16.18 7.08
C SER A 471 -10.04 -15.83 5.90
N LEU A 472 -9.58 -14.93 5.05
CA LEU A 472 -10.36 -14.43 3.91
C LEU A 472 -10.44 -15.43 2.76
N GLY A 473 -9.45 -16.31 2.63
CA GLY A 473 -9.13 -17.05 1.40
C GLY A 473 -8.27 -16.18 0.47
N GLN A 474 -7.91 -16.70 -0.69
CA GLN A 474 -7.04 -16.08 -1.66
C GLN A 474 -7.83 -15.38 -2.77
N ILE A 475 -7.19 -14.42 -3.45
CA ILE A 475 -7.74 -13.76 -4.64
C ILE A 475 -8.06 -14.77 -5.73
N GLY A 476 -7.17 -15.74 -5.98
CA GLY A 476 -7.29 -16.70 -7.08
C GLY A 476 -6.82 -16.10 -8.41
N ASP A 477 -7.21 -16.74 -9.51
CA ASP A 477 -6.94 -16.29 -10.89
C ASP A 477 -5.46 -15.94 -11.15
N GLN A 478 -4.54 -16.81 -10.72
CA GLN A 478 -3.09 -16.62 -10.84
C GLN A 478 -2.55 -15.39 -10.13
N SER A 479 -3.24 -14.87 -9.11
CA SER A 479 -2.70 -13.87 -8.21
C SER A 479 -1.40 -14.35 -7.56
N SER A 480 -0.47 -13.44 -7.34
CA SER A 480 0.83 -13.74 -6.72
C SER A 480 0.72 -14.10 -5.23
N ASP A 481 -0.38 -13.76 -4.55
CA ASP A 481 -0.67 -14.10 -3.15
C ASP A 481 -0.48 -15.60 -2.84
N ALA A 482 -0.82 -16.47 -3.80
CA ALA A 482 -0.69 -17.91 -3.66
C ALA A 482 0.78 -18.39 -3.49
N ARG A 483 1.74 -17.60 -3.97
CA ARG A 483 3.18 -17.90 -3.94
C ARG A 483 3.97 -16.96 -3.06
N ALA A 484 3.37 -15.88 -2.62
CA ALA A 484 3.99 -14.83 -1.83
C ALA A 484 4.69 -15.40 -0.59
N GLY A 485 5.83 -14.84 -0.24
CA GLY A 485 6.52 -15.12 1.02
C GLY A 485 5.71 -14.66 2.23
N SER A 486 6.12 -15.00 3.42
CA SER A 486 5.41 -14.61 4.64
C SER A 486 6.18 -13.55 5.42
N ILE A 487 5.52 -12.44 5.76
CA ILE A 487 6.07 -11.42 6.66
C ILE A 487 5.97 -11.80 8.15
N THR A 488 5.37 -12.94 8.49
CA THR A 488 5.21 -13.39 9.88
C THR A 488 6.54 -13.65 10.57
N ASN A 489 7.62 -13.90 9.80
CA ASN A 489 8.97 -14.03 10.35
C ASN A 489 9.46 -12.75 11.05
N MET A 490 8.93 -11.60 10.69
CA MET A 490 9.24 -10.31 11.32
C MET A 490 8.52 -10.11 12.65
N LEU A 491 7.62 -11.01 13.05
CA LEU A 491 6.75 -10.91 14.21
C LEU A 491 7.08 -11.98 15.27
N THR A 492 6.82 -11.65 16.53
CA THR A 492 6.93 -12.60 17.67
C THR A 492 5.57 -13.02 18.17
N PHE A 493 4.51 -12.29 17.86
CA PHE A 493 3.16 -12.37 18.45
C PHE A 493 3.13 -12.32 19.99
N ARG A 494 4.22 -11.86 20.60
CA ARG A 494 4.33 -11.54 22.02
C ARG A 494 4.52 -10.03 22.12
N PRO A 495 3.56 -9.30 22.69
CA PRO A 495 3.65 -7.85 22.73
C PRO A 495 4.84 -7.41 23.60
N ASP A 496 5.53 -6.41 23.10
CA ASP A 496 6.53 -5.65 23.83
C ASP A 496 5.99 -4.21 23.97
N ASP A 497 6.17 -3.61 25.12
CA ASP A 497 5.72 -2.22 25.41
C ASP A 497 6.68 -1.18 24.77
N THR A 498 7.23 -1.50 23.59
CA THR A 498 8.12 -0.60 22.86
C THR A 498 7.34 0.48 22.18
N HIS A 499 7.71 1.72 22.50
CA HIS A 499 7.32 2.91 21.78
C HIS A 499 8.58 3.65 21.37
N LEU A 500 8.66 4.03 20.10
CA LEU A 500 9.73 4.86 19.56
C LEU A 500 9.13 6.12 18.97
N TYR A 501 9.23 7.22 19.70
CA TYR A 501 8.83 8.53 19.19
C TYR A 501 10.02 9.22 18.55
N LEU A 502 9.86 9.66 17.31
CA LEU A 502 10.88 10.37 16.56
C LEU A 502 10.49 11.83 16.35
N ASN A 503 11.48 12.66 16.09
CA ASN A 503 11.27 14.03 15.63
C ASN A 503 10.99 14.02 14.12
N PRO A 504 9.85 14.58 13.66
CA PRO A 504 9.51 14.55 12.23
C PRO A 504 10.55 15.23 11.32
N SER A 505 11.18 16.31 11.82
CA SER A 505 12.15 17.06 11.03
C SER A 505 13.54 16.43 10.98
N THR A 506 13.95 15.66 12.02
CA THR A 506 15.31 15.10 12.07
C THR A 506 15.34 13.58 11.99
N GLY A 507 14.23 12.90 12.23
CA GLY A 507 14.17 11.45 12.31
C GLY A 507 14.81 10.85 13.57
N GLU A 508 15.39 11.68 14.44
CA GLU A 508 16.07 11.25 15.67
C GLU A 508 15.06 10.90 16.78
N PRO A 509 15.39 9.95 17.68
CA PRO A 509 14.56 9.66 18.84
C PRO A 509 14.34 10.88 19.74
N THR A 510 13.08 11.14 20.09
CA THR A 510 12.73 12.17 21.06
C THR A 510 12.77 11.61 22.47
N LYS A 511 13.18 12.44 23.44
CA LYS A 511 13.00 12.10 24.85
C LYS A 511 11.49 12.12 25.17
N LYS A 512 11.03 11.06 25.86
CA LYS A 512 9.66 11.01 26.38
C LYS A 512 9.35 12.19 27.28
#